data_6d28a7b40861c74d837b42f86f4e010f
#
_entry.id   6d28a7b40861c74d837b42f86f4e010f
#
_cell.length_a   1.000
_cell.length_b   1.000
_cell.length_c   1.000
_cell.angle_alpha   90.00
_cell.angle_beta   90.00
_cell.angle_gamma   90.00
#
_symmetry.space_group_name_H-M   'P 1'
#
loop_
_entity.id
_entity.type
_entity.pdbx_description
1 polymer ?
#
loop_
_entity_poly.entity_id
_entity_poly.type
_entity_poly.pdbx_seq_one_letter_code
_entity_poly.pdbx_strand_id
1 'polypeptide(L)'
;MKTPTPARLWWANRVLRWYFAPEFHHLDRVAADRPTLFVGNHSVFGVLDVMSFADGLYRERGVSLRMLADRNHFKFPVWRDLVAAQGAVLGNRANCAALMRRGEHILVFPGGAREVFKHKGEAYRLIWKERYGFVRLAIEHGYTVTPYATVGAEDAYDVLVDSTDYMRTPLGRWLKDSGLADRYLRGGDEFPPVVRGLGLTMVPRPEKLYFSIGKPIDMARYRGRAEDPAVLRRARERVARALSQLIAELRDHRARDTGPGALRQLVNRL
;
A
#
# COMPACT_ATOMS: atom_id res chain seq x y z
N MET A 1 2.77 -16.27 14.92
CA MET A 1 2.94 -15.63 13.60
C MET A 1 4.20 -16.20 12.98
N LYS A 2 4.08 -16.83 11.82
CA LYS A 2 5.25 -17.41 11.14
C LYS A 2 6.09 -16.27 10.51
N THR A 3 7.41 -16.38 10.60
CA THR A 3 8.32 -15.46 9.90
C THR A 3 8.34 -15.85 8.41
N PRO A 4 8.33 -14.88 7.47
CA PRO A 4 8.44 -15.19 6.05
C PRO A 4 9.70 -16.00 5.76
N THR A 5 9.59 -17.02 4.91
CA THR A 5 10.75 -17.82 4.54
C THR A 5 11.40 -17.19 3.30
N PRO A 6 12.61 -16.64 3.38
CA PRO A 6 13.25 -15.87 2.33
C PRO A 6 13.32 -16.58 0.97
N ALA A 7 13.62 -17.88 0.98
CA ALA A 7 13.79 -18.66 -0.25
C ALA A 7 12.50 -18.79 -1.09
N ARG A 8 11.32 -18.88 -0.45
CA ARG A 8 10.03 -18.96 -1.16
C ARG A 8 9.64 -17.64 -1.82
N LEU A 9 9.97 -16.52 -1.16
CA LEU A 9 9.74 -15.17 -1.68
C LEU A 9 10.60 -14.90 -2.92
N TRP A 10 11.83 -15.41 -2.95
CA TRP A 10 12.79 -15.13 -4.02
C TRP A 10 12.31 -15.60 -5.39
N TRP A 11 11.78 -16.82 -5.49
CA TRP A 11 11.31 -17.37 -6.77
C TRP A 11 10.03 -16.68 -7.26
N ALA A 12 9.04 -16.49 -6.38
CA ALA A 12 7.79 -15.84 -6.72
C ALA A 12 8.00 -14.40 -7.23
N ASN A 13 8.92 -13.67 -6.62
CA ASN A 13 9.19 -12.27 -6.96
C ASN A 13 10.16 -12.10 -8.14
N ARG A 14 10.82 -13.15 -8.61
CA ARG A 14 11.72 -13.07 -9.79
C ARG A 14 10.96 -12.65 -11.05
N VAL A 15 9.78 -13.21 -11.26
CA VAL A 15 8.89 -12.84 -12.37
C VAL A 15 8.45 -11.38 -12.25
N LEU A 16 8.04 -10.96 -11.05
CA LEU A 16 7.64 -9.57 -10.79
C LEU A 16 8.78 -8.59 -11.04
N ARG A 17 9.99 -8.91 -10.62
CA ARG A 17 11.19 -8.08 -10.88
C ARG A 17 11.46 -7.92 -12.36
N TRP A 18 11.40 -9.01 -13.12
CA TRP A 18 11.59 -8.94 -14.56
C TRP A 18 10.47 -8.15 -15.24
N TYR A 19 9.23 -8.40 -14.82
CA TYR A 19 8.04 -7.80 -15.42
C TYR A 19 7.92 -6.31 -15.13
N PHE A 20 8.16 -5.90 -13.89
CA PHE A 20 7.98 -4.52 -13.42
C PHE A 20 9.29 -3.73 -13.28
N ALA A 21 10.45 -4.35 -13.37
CA ALA A 21 11.77 -3.74 -13.25
C ALA A 21 11.84 -2.68 -12.12
N PRO A 22 11.57 -3.05 -10.84
CA PRO A 22 11.47 -2.11 -9.74
C PRO A 22 12.78 -1.37 -9.50
N GLU A 23 12.69 -0.05 -9.31
CA GLU A 23 13.78 0.85 -8.97
C GLU A 23 13.57 1.43 -7.58
N PHE A 24 14.62 1.45 -6.75
CA PHE A 24 14.53 1.87 -5.36
C PHE A 24 15.43 3.07 -5.08
N HIS A 25 14.85 4.11 -4.46
CA HIS A 25 15.56 5.31 -4.03
C HIS A 25 15.60 5.38 -2.50
N HIS A 26 16.76 5.78 -1.97
CA HIS A 26 16.95 6.06 -0.55
C HIS A 26 16.74 4.85 0.39
N LEU A 27 17.04 3.63 -0.05
CA LEU A 27 17.02 2.44 0.81
C LEU A 27 18.02 2.52 1.97
N ASP A 28 19.06 3.34 1.84
CA ASP A 28 20.04 3.67 2.89
C ASP A 28 19.39 4.24 4.16
N ARG A 29 18.20 4.86 4.04
CA ARG A 29 17.42 5.39 5.18
C ARG A 29 16.77 4.30 6.04
N VAL A 30 16.81 3.05 5.61
CA VAL A 30 16.26 1.91 6.36
C VAL A 30 17.39 1.22 7.11
N ALA A 31 17.32 1.26 8.44
CA ALA A 31 18.24 0.54 9.32
C ALA A 31 17.57 -0.78 9.75
N ALA A 32 18.27 -1.91 9.55
CA ALA A 32 17.73 -3.24 9.86
C ALA A 32 17.54 -3.45 11.39
N ASP A 33 18.36 -2.80 12.20
CA ASP A 33 18.36 -2.84 13.67
C ASP A 33 17.37 -1.87 14.32
N ARG A 34 16.75 -0.99 13.55
CA ARG A 34 15.78 0.01 14.04
C ARG A 34 14.41 -0.22 13.42
N PRO A 35 13.53 -0.96 14.09
CA PRO A 35 12.21 -1.27 13.57
C PRO A 35 11.42 0.01 13.32
N THR A 36 10.69 0.04 12.21
CA THR A 36 9.88 1.20 11.82
C THR A 36 8.52 0.78 11.29
N LEU A 37 7.56 1.69 11.39
CA LEU A 37 6.27 1.59 10.73
C LEU A 37 6.35 2.28 9.36
N PHE A 38 6.43 1.49 8.30
CA PHE A 38 6.31 2.00 6.94
C PHE A 38 4.87 2.40 6.63
N VAL A 39 4.70 3.59 6.09
CA VAL A 39 3.40 4.12 5.69
C VAL A 39 3.48 4.56 4.23
N GLY A 40 2.67 3.94 3.37
CA GLY A 40 2.71 4.18 1.92
C GLY A 40 1.37 4.53 1.30
N ASN A 41 1.41 4.96 0.03
CA ASN A 41 0.26 4.97 -0.85
C ASN A 41 0.00 3.56 -1.39
N HIS A 42 -1.26 3.22 -1.60
CA HIS A 42 -1.65 1.91 -2.10
C HIS A 42 -2.12 1.98 -3.54
N SER A 43 -1.65 1.07 -4.36
CA SER A 43 -2.08 0.94 -5.75
C SER A 43 -3.41 0.18 -5.86
N VAL A 44 -4.03 0.23 -7.04
CA VAL A 44 -5.20 -0.58 -7.35
C VAL A 44 -4.86 -2.08 -7.15
N PHE A 45 -5.73 -2.80 -6.45
CA PHE A 45 -5.57 -4.18 -5.97
C PHE A 45 -4.43 -4.41 -4.98
N GLY A 46 -3.48 -3.50 -4.81
CA GLY A 46 -2.52 -3.47 -3.70
C GLY A 46 -1.58 -4.67 -3.55
N VAL A 47 -1.34 -5.44 -4.61
CA VAL A 47 -0.48 -6.64 -4.54
C VAL A 47 0.88 -6.38 -5.16
N LEU A 48 0.91 -5.69 -6.29
CA LEU A 48 2.12 -5.50 -7.10
C LEU A 48 3.19 -4.67 -6.39
N ASP A 49 2.77 -3.56 -5.78
CA ASP A 49 3.59 -2.64 -5.02
C ASP A 49 4.11 -3.27 -3.72
N VAL A 50 3.23 -3.94 -2.97
CA VAL A 50 3.57 -4.55 -1.68
C VAL A 50 4.62 -5.65 -1.84
N MET A 51 4.42 -6.55 -2.80
CA MET A 51 5.31 -7.67 -3.04
C MET A 51 6.69 -7.20 -3.51
N SER A 52 6.73 -6.26 -4.45
CA SER A 52 7.96 -5.69 -4.98
C SER A 52 8.73 -4.90 -3.92
N PHE A 53 8.03 -4.14 -3.06
CA PHE A 53 8.63 -3.41 -1.96
C PHE A 53 9.25 -4.33 -0.90
N ALA A 54 8.51 -5.36 -0.46
CA ALA A 54 8.99 -6.32 0.51
C ALA A 54 10.22 -7.09 0.01
N ASP A 55 10.22 -7.48 -1.28
CA ASP A 55 11.37 -8.14 -1.92
C ASP A 55 12.59 -7.23 -1.96
N GLY A 56 12.42 -5.97 -2.36
CA GLY A 56 13.50 -4.99 -2.41
C GLY A 56 14.13 -4.74 -1.04
N LEU A 57 13.33 -4.51 -0.01
CA LEU A 57 13.82 -4.31 1.35
C LEU A 57 14.59 -5.52 1.87
N TYR A 58 14.08 -6.73 1.61
CA TYR A 58 14.76 -7.94 2.05
C TYR A 58 16.12 -8.12 1.35
N ARG A 59 16.17 -7.93 0.04
CA ARG A 59 17.39 -8.15 -0.76
C ARG A 59 18.47 -7.11 -0.49
N GLU A 60 18.10 -5.85 -0.39
CA GLU A 60 19.06 -4.74 -0.31
C GLU A 60 19.42 -4.40 1.15
N ARG A 61 18.54 -4.70 2.11
CA ARG A 61 18.71 -4.30 3.52
C ARG A 61 18.59 -5.44 4.51
N GLY A 62 18.26 -6.67 4.08
CA GLY A 62 18.01 -7.80 4.97
C GLY A 62 16.75 -7.65 5.83
N VAL A 63 15.88 -6.69 5.51
CA VAL A 63 14.70 -6.36 6.32
C VAL A 63 13.52 -7.23 5.93
N SER A 64 13.02 -8.03 6.87
CA SER A 64 11.77 -8.76 6.74
C SER A 64 10.60 -7.90 7.16
N LEU A 65 9.61 -7.76 6.28
CA LEU A 65 8.47 -6.86 6.47
C LEU A 65 7.23 -7.62 6.95
N ARG A 66 6.52 -7.07 7.94
CA ARG A 66 5.21 -7.56 8.40
C ARG A 66 4.12 -6.64 7.84
N MET A 67 3.20 -7.17 7.07
CA MET A 67 2.18 -6.38 6.38
C MET A 67 0.83 -6.48 7.09
N LEU A 68 0.22 -5.34 7.40
CA LEU A 68 -1.14 -5.31 7.92
C LEU A 68 -2.13 -5.39 6.76
N ALA A 69 -2.76 -6.56 6.59
CA ALA A 69 -3.66 -6.84 5.47
C ALA A 69 -5.14 -6.82 5.90
N ASP A 70 -6.03 -6.46 4.97
CA ASP A 70 -7.48 -6.46 5.22
C ASP A 70 -8.00 -7.88 5.49
N ARG A 71 -9.08 -7.98 6.27
CA ARG A 71 -9.73 -9.25 6.62
C ARG A 71 -10.13 -10.10 5.41
N ASN A 72 -10.42 -9.48 4.28
CA ASN A 72 -10.83 -10.18 3.07
C ASN A 72 -9.74 -11.11 2.53
N HIS A 73 -8.45 -10.78 2.74
CA HIS A 73 -7.34 -11.65 2.39
C HIS A 73 -7.29 -12.96 3.19
N PHE A 74 -7.97 -13.02 4.33
CA PHE A 74 -7.97 -14.19 5.21
C PHE A 74 -9.21 -15.06 5.08
N LYS A 75 -10.18 -14.71 4.23
CA LYS A 75 -11.40 -15.48 4.01
C LYS A 75 -11.18 -16.77 3.18
N PHE A 76 -10.25 -16.74 2.23
CA PHE A 76 -9.98 -17.85 1.32
C PHE A 76 -8.73 -18.62 1.77
N PRO A 77 -8.83 -19.91 2.13
CA PRO A 77 -7.74 -20.66 2.79
C PRO A 77 -6.41 -20.64 2.02
N VAL A 78 -6.42 -20.96 0.73
CA VAL A 78 -5.19 -20.99 -0.10
C VAL A 78 -4.56 -19.60 -0.21
N TRP A 79 -5.37 -18.59 -0.46
CA TRP A 79 -4.91 -17.20 -0.55
C TRP A 79 -4.40 -16.68 0.80
N ARG A 80 -5.12 -16.96 1.89
CA ARG A 80 -4.71 -16.65 3.27
C ARG A 80 -3.32 -17.21 3.56
N ASP A 81 -3.10 -18.47 3.23
CA ASP A 81 -1.84 -19.16 3.55
C ASP A 81 -0.68 -18.60 2.70
N LEU A 82 -0.96 -18.21 1.46
CA LEU A 82 0.00 -17.53 0.58
C LEU A 82 0.42 -16.16 1.15
N VAL A 83 -0.54 -15.30 1.47
CA VAL A 83 -0.22 -13.94 1.99
C VAL A 83 0.40 -14.01 3.40
N ALA A 84 -0.03 -14.96 4.23
CA ALA A 84 0.59 -15.19 5.54
C ALA A 84 2.03 -15.69 5.43
N ALA A 85 2.34 -16.54 4.44
CA ALA A 85 3.72 -16.98 4.17
C ALA A 85 4.63 -15.82 3.75
N GLN A 86 4.07 -14.74 3.23
CA GLN A 86 4.77 -13.51 2.87
C GLN A 86 4.87 -12.48 4.01
N GLY A 87 4.39 -12.82 5.20
CA GLY A 87 4.47 -11.96 6.37
C GLY A 87 3.22 -11.15 6.66
N ALA A 88 2.13 -11.33 5.88
CA ALA A 88 0.88 -10.64 6.13
C ALA A 88 0.23 -11.11 7.45
N VAL A 89 -0.34 -10.15 8.16
CA VAL A 89 -1.07 -10.34 9.41
C VAL A 89 -2.37 -9.54 9.32
N LEU A 90 -3.44 -10.05 9.93
CA LEU A 90 -4.70 -9.33 9.97
C LEU A 90 -4.53 -7.92 10.54
N GLY A 91 -4.89 -6.91 9.76
CA GLY A 91 -4.76 -5.50 10.07
C GLY A 91 -5.76 -5.03 11.12
N ASN A 92 -5.39 -5.18 12.39
CA ASN A 92 -6.13 -4.63 13.52
C ASN A 92 -5.16 -4.03 14.55
N ARG A 93 -5.70 -3.26 15.50
CA ARG A 93 -4.91 -2.58 16.53
C ARG A 93 -4.09 -3.57 17.38
N ALA A 94 -4.69 -4.67 17.80
CA ALA A 94 -4.04 -5.66 18.66
C ALA A 94 -2.84 -6.33 17.99
N ASN A 95 -3.00 -6.74 16.73
CA ASN A 95 -1.91 -7.36 15.97
C ASN A 95 -0.78 -6.35 15.66
N CYS A 96 -1.12 -5.12 15.30
CA CYS A 96 -0.12 -4.06 15.06
C CYS A 96 0.68 -3.80 16.36
N ALA A 97 0.01 -3.63 17.49
CA ALA A 97 0.66 -3.44 18.79
C ALA A 97 1.54 -4.65 19.18
N ALA A 98 1.09 -5.88 18.90
CA ALA A 98 1.88 -7.08 19.16
C ALA A 98 3.15 -7.14 18.31
N LEU A 99 3.07 -6.75 17.02
CA LEU A 99 4.23 -6.65 16.14
C LEU A 99 5.21 -5.56 16.62
N MET A 100 4.70 -4.40 17.04
CA MET A 100 5.51 -3.31 17.59
C MET A 100 6.26 -3.75 18.85
N ARG A 101 5.58 -4.44 19.79
CA ARG A 101 6.26 -4.98 21.00
C ARG A 101 7.36 -6.00 20.68
N ARG A 102 7.28 -6.67 19.53
CA ARG A 102 8.30 -7.61 19.05
C ARG A 102 9.44 -6.96 18.28
N GLY A 103 9.40 -5.65 18.07
CA GLY A 103 10.40 -4.94 17.28
C GLY A 103 10.40 -5.32 15.80
N GLU A 104 9.23 -5.56 15.21
CA GLU A 104 9.12 -5.94 13.80
C GLU A 104 9.04 -4.69 12.90
N HIS A 105 9.59 -4.76 11.69
CA HIS A 105 9.29 -3.78 10.64
C HIS A 105 7.89 -4.01 10.09
N ILE A 106 7.07 -2.97 10.11
CA ILE A 106 5.64 -3.10 9.80
C ILE A 106 5.27 -2.21 8.64
N LEU A 107 4.44 -2.72 7.73
CA LEU A 107 3.86 -1.96 6.62
C LEU A 107 2.37 -1.77 6.84
N VAL A 108 1.92 -0.52 6.68
CA VAL A 108 0.50 -0.15 6.77
C VAL A 108 0.12 0.83 5.65
N PHE A 109 -1.10 0.67 5.16
CA PHE A 109 -1.75 1.58 4.23
C PHE A 109 -2.96 2.21 4.92
N PRO A 110 -2.88 3.47 5.37
CA PRO A 110 -3.97 4.09 6.12
C PRO A 110 -5.29 4.18 5.35
N GLY A 111 -5.22 4.29 4.03
CA GLY A 111 -6.39 4.32 3.15
C GLY A 111 -7.13 2.97 3.05
N GLY A 112 -6.44 1.84 3.29
CA GLY A 112 -7.02 0.50 3.24
C GLY A 112 -7.78 0.23 1.94
N ALA A 113 -8.91 -0.50 2.01
CA ALA A 113 -9.69 -0.87 0.84
C ALA A 113 -10.08 0.32 -0.06
N ARG A 114 -10.31 1.52 0.50
CA ARG A 114 -10.67 2.70 -0.29
C ARG A 114 -9.53 3.18 -1.21
N GLU A 115 -8.28 2.98 -0.83
CA GLU A 115 -7.13 3.24 -1.71
C GLU A 115 -6.88 2.12 -2.72
N VAL A 116 -7.22 0.88 -2.37
CA VAL A 116 -7.14 -0.28 -3.29
C VAL A 116 -8.22 -0.19 -4.38
N PHE A 117 -9.39 0.37 -4.04
CA PHE A 117 -10.53 0.53 -4.95
C PHE A 117 -10.74 2.01 -5.31
N LYS A 118 -9.69 2.65 -5.83
CA LYS A 118 -9.75 4.03 -6.29
C LYS A 118 -10.75 4.23 -7.41
N HIS A 119 -11.35 5.41 -7.41
CA HIS A 119 -12.21 5.85 -8.50
C HIS A 119 -11.37 6.42 -9.65
N LYS A 120 -12.04 6.65 -10.79
CA LYS A 120 -11.45 7.34 -11.93
C LYS A 120 -10.88 8.70 -11.50
N GLY A 121 -9.65 9.00 -11.92
CA GLY A 121 -8.98 10.27 -11.62
C GLY A 121 -8.42 10.40 -10.20
N GLU A 122 -8.41 9.32 -9.40
CA GLU A 122 -7.85 9.33 -8.06
C GLU A 122 -6.43 8.73 -7.98
N ALA A 123 -5.80 8.45 -9.11
CA ALA A 123 -4.44 7.95 -9.16
C ALA A 123 -3.50 8.84 -8.32
N TYR A 124 -2.65 8.19 -7.49
CA TYR A 124 -1.68 8.85 -6.60
C TYR A 124 -2.26 9.73 -5.49
N ARG A 125 -3.58 9.78 -5.32
CA ARG A 125 -4.21 10.48 -4.21
C ARG A 125 -4.17 9.65 -2.93
N LEU A 126 -3.86 10.30 -1.80
CA LEU A 126 -3.95 9.68 -0.47
C LEU A 126 -5.39 9.82 0.03
N ILE A 127 -6.07 8.68 0.23
CA ILE A 127 -7.49 8.65 0.63
C ILE A 127 -7.58 8.01 2.03
N TRP A 128 -7.05 8.71 3.03
CA TRP A 128 -6.92 8.17 4.38
C TRP A 128 -8.13 8.43 5.28
N LYS A 129 -9.11 9.21 4.82
CA LYS A 129 -10.23 9.64 5.68
C LYS A 129 -9.68 10.17 7.03
N GLU A 130 -10.42 10.06 8.10
CA GLU A 130 -9.97 10.44 9.45
C GLU A 130 -9.36 9.26 10.21
N ARG A 131 -8.40 8.57 9.60
CA ARG A 131 -7.74 7.40 10.21
C ARG A 131 -6.45 7.81 10.92
N TYR A 132 -6.50 7.78 12.25
CA TYR A 132 -5.39 8.15 13.14
C TYR A 132 -4.73 6.94 13.80
N GLY A 133 -5.27 5.72 13.62
CA GLY A 133 -4.84 4.53 14.34
C GLY A 133 -3.36 4.21 14.21
N PHE A 134 -2.76 4.41 13.04
CA PHE A 134 -1.36 4.13 12.81
C PHE A 134 -0.41 5.11 13.56
N VAL A 135 -0.73 6.42 13.59
CA VAL A 135 0.07 7.39 14.36
C VAL A 135 -0.11 7.21 15.85
N ARG A 136 -1.34 6.87 16.30
CA ARG A 136 -1.61 6.57 17.71
C ARG A 136 -0.72 5.43 18.19
N LEU A 137 -0.74 4.29 17.50
CA LEU A 137 0.08 3.13 17.84
C LEU A 137 1.59 3.44 17.77
N ALA A 138 2.03 4.20 16.78
CA ALA A 138 3.43 4.60 16.68
C ALA A 138 3.86 5.47 17.87
N ILE A 139 3.00 6.38 18.35
CA ILE A 139 3.25 7.20 19.55
C ILE A 139 3.26 6.34 20.82
N GLU A 140 2.23 5.47 21.00
CA GLU A 140 2.10 4.58 22.15
C GLU A 140 3.31 3.67 22.34
N HIS A 141 3.85 3.16 21.23
CA HIS A 141 4.98 2.22 21.24
C HIS A 141 6.35 2.88 20.97
N GLY A 142 6.42 4.21 20.81
CA GLY A 142 7.66 4.92 20.50
C GLY A 142 8.27 4.54 19.16
N TYR A 143 7.45 4.10 18.19
CA TYR A 143 7.91 3.71 16.86
C TYR A 143 8.20 4.93 15.99
N THR A 144 9.24 4.80 15.18
CA THR A 144 9.46 5.70 14.06
C THR A 144 8.48 5.39 12.94
N VAL A 145 7.96 6.40 12.26
CA VAL A 145 7.16 6.26 11.04
C VAL A 145 8.02 6.63 9.85
N THR A 146 8.16 5.71 8.90
CA THR A 146 8.91 5.94 7.67
C THR A 146 7.95 5.99 6.48
N PRO A 147 7.69 7.17 5.90
CA PRO A 147 6.91 7.28 4.68
C PRO A 147 7.65 6.57 3.54
N TYR A 148 6.92 5.86 2.68
CA TYR A 148 7.46 5.38 1.42
C TYR A 148 6.44 5.58 0.30
N ALA A 149 6.92 5.90 -0.89
CA ALA A 149 6.08 6.11 -2.06
C ALA A 149 6.30 5.04 -3.11
N THR A 150 5.23 4.68 -3.81
CA THR A 150 5.27 3.84 -5.02
C THR A 150 4.63 4.60 -6.18
N VAL A 151 5.32 4.60 -7.33
CA VAL A 151 4.83 5.14 -8.61
C VAL A 151 5.00 4.09 -9.70
N GLY A 152 4.08 4.08 -10.67
CA GLY A 152 4.01 3.10 -11.77
C GLY A 152 2.94 2.02 -11.55
N ALA A 153 2.74 1.55 -10.32
CA ALA A 153 1.77 0.49 -10.04
C ALA A 153 0.31 0.91 -10.34
N GLU A 154 -0.03 2.18 -10.19
CA GLU A 154 -1.36 2.70 -10.50
C GLU A 154 -1.60 2.86 -12.01
N ASP A 155 -0.53 3.00 -12.79
CA ASP A 155 -0.62 3.10 -14.25
C ASP A 155 -0.70 1.72 -14.93
N ALA A 156 -0.51 0.65 -14.16
CA ALA A 156 -0.67 -0.72 -14.67
C ALA A 156 -2.12 -1.04 -15.07
N TYR A 157 -3.07 -0.21 -14.64
CA TYR A 157 -4.51 -0.39 -14.91
C TYR A 157 -5.22 0.92 -15.22
N ASP A 158 -6.18 0.86 -16.15
CA ASP A 158 -7.21 1.88 -16.30
C ASP A 158 -8.45 1.46 -15.53
N VAL A 159 -9.01 2.34 -14.73
CA VAL A 159 -10.31 2.10 -14.08
C VAL A 159 -11.42 2.43 -15.07
N LEU A 160 -12.14 1.40 -15.53
CA LEU A 160 -13.23 1.54 -16.49
C LEU A 160 -14.58 1.81 -15.82
N VAL A 161 -14.83 1.12 -14.69
CA VAL A 161 -16.05 1.27 -13.89
C VAL A 161 -15.63 1.30 -12.43
N ASP A 162 -16.07 2.27 -11.68
CA ASP A 162 -15.81 2.39 -10.25
C ASP A 162 -17.09 2.28 -9.39
N SER A 163 -16.97 2.38 -8.09
CA SER A 163 -18.12 2.24 -7.20
C SER A 163 -19.17 3.34 -7.42
N THR A 164 -18.80 4.52 -7.89
CA THR A 164 -19.75 5.60 -8.17
C THR A 164 -20.60 5.28 -9.40
N ASP A 165 -20.02 4.61 -10.40
CA ASP A 165 -20.74 4.15 -11.57
C ASP A 165 -21.76 3.07 -11.18
N TYR A 166 -21.36 2.09 -10.34
CA TYR A 166 -22.28 1.07 -9.85
C TYR A 166 -23.45 1.66 -9.06
N MET A 167 -23.17 2.64 -8.18
CA MET A 167 -24.21 3.28 -7.37
C MET A 167 -25.20 4.14 -8.18
N ARG A 168 -24.84 4.54 -9.39
CA ARG A 168 -25.76 5.26 -10.32
C ARG A 168 -26.75 4.32 -11.02
N THR A 169 -26.49 3.01 -11.03
CA THR A 169 -27.43 2.03 -11.61
C THR A 169 -28.70 1.90 -10.75
N PRO A 170 -29.84 1.44 -11.32
CA PRO A 170 -31.03 1.17 -10.52
C PRO A 170 -30.77 0.22 -9.34
N LEU A 171 -29.99 -0.83 -9.57
CA LEU A 171 -29.59 -1.78 -8.52
C LEU A 171 -28.72 -1.12 -7.45
N GLY A 172 -27.76 -0.29 -7.83
CA GLY A 172 -26.89 0.43 -6.89
C GLY A 172 -27.69 1.39 -6.02
N ARG A 173 -28.65 2.12 -6.59
CA ARG A 173 -29.57 2.98 -5.85
C ARG A 173 -30.39 2.18 -4.86
N TRP A 174 -30.99 1.08 -5.29
CA TRP A 174 -31.74 0.20 -4.39
C TRP A 174 -30.88 -0.33 -3.23
N LEU A 175 -29.65 -0.76 -3.48
CA LEU A 175 -28.69 -1.20 -2.45
C LEU A 175 -28.39 -0.09 -1.44
N LYS A 176 -28.25 1.14 -1.90
CA LYS A 176 -28.05 2.31 -1.05
C LYS A 176 -29.28 2.63 -0.20
N ASP A 177 -30.44 2.70 -0.84
CA ASP A 177 -31.71 3.06 -0.21
C ASP A 177 -32.18 2.01 0.82
N SER A 178 -31.86 0.73 0.57
CA SER A 178 -32.13 -0.38 1.49
C SER A 178 -31.15 -0.45 2.68
N GLY A 179 -30.08 0.38 2.71
CA GLY A 179 -29.01 0.33 3.72
C GLY A 179 -28.08 -0.87 3.58
N LEU A 180 -28.27 -1.74 2.59
CA LEU A 180 -27.40 -2.91 2.38
C LEU A 180 -25.99 -2.50 1.95
N ALA A 181 -25.85 -1.40 1.20
CA ALA A 181 -24.55 -0.87 0.80
C ALA A 181 -23.71 -0.47 2.03
N ASP A 182 -24.31 0.19 3.01
CA ASP A 182 -23.63 0.58 4.25
C ASP A 182 -23.25 -0.63 5.10
N ARG A 183 -24.16 -1.59 5.21
CA ARG A 183 -23.98 -2.79 6.05
C ARG A 183 -22.93 -3.76 5.53
N TYR A 184 -22.87 -4.01 4.22
CA TYR A 184 -22.03 -5.05 3.62
C TYR A 184 -20.87 -4.52 2.79
N LEU A 185 -20.94 -3.28 2.28
CA LEU A 185 -20.04 -2.71 1.30
C LEU A 185 -19.39 -1.39 1.78
N ARG A 186 -19.51 -1.09 3.07
CA ARG A 186 -19.00 0.15 3.69
C ARG A 186 -19.38 1.41 2.91
N GLY A 187 -20.65 1.54 2.54
CA GLY A 187 -21.14 2.67 1.76
C GLY A 187 -20.70 2.65 0.28
N GLY A 188 -20.28 1.48 -0.23
CA GLY A 188 -19.78 1.33 -1.59
C GLY A 188 -18.25 1.32 -1.71
N ASP A 189 -17.50 1.64 -0.66
CA ASP A 189 -16.02 1.65 -0.66
C ASP A 189 -15.39 0.28 -0.96
N GLU A 190 -16.14 -0.82 -0.79
CA GLU A 190 -15.67 -2.20 -1.01
C GLU A 190 -16.10 -2.79 -2.37
N PHE A 191 -16.63 -1.99 -3.28
CA PHE A 191 -16.85 -2.43 -4.65
C PHE A 191 -15.52 -2.42 -5.42
N PRO A 192 -15.04 -3.59 -5.87
CA PRO A 192 -13.85 -3.62 -6.70
C PRO A 192 -14.13 -2.94 -8.03
N PRO A 193 -13.24 -2.08 -8.53
CA PRO A 193 -13.39 -1.47 -9.84
C PRO A 193 -13.26 -2.52 -10.95
N VAL A 194 -13.95 -2.31 -12.07
CA VAL A 194 -13.61 -2.99 -13.31
C VAL A 194 -12.44 -2.25 -13.92
N VAL A 195 -11.35 -2.99 -14.15
CA VAL A 195 -10.13 -2.43 -14.68
C VAL A 195 -9.74 -3.07 -16.01
N ARG A 196 -8.98 -2.33 -16.78
CA ARG A 196 -8.30 -2.80 -17.97
C ARG A 196 -6.80 -2.66 -17.77
N GLY A 197 -6.07 -3.74 -17.98
CA GLY A 197 -4.61 -3.76 -18.02
C GLY A 197 -4.09 -3.87 -19.44
N LEU A 198 -3.32 -4.91 -19.72
CA LEU A 198 -2.74 -5.16 -21.03
C LEU A 198 -3.81 -5.57 -22.03
N GLY A 199 -3.95 -4.80 -23.11
CA GLY A 199 -5.03 -4.98 -24.08
C GLY A 199 -6.41 -4.82 -23.42
N LEU A 200 -7.29 -5.81 -23.59
CA LEU A 200 -8.62 -5.84 -22.97
C LEU A 200 -8.68 -6.81 -21.77
N THR A 201 -7.55 -7.09 -21.14
CA THR A 201 -7.45 -8.07 -20.05
C THR A 201 -7.25 -7.39 -18.69
N MET A 202 -7.36 -8.16 -17.62
CA MET A 202 -6.98 -7.75 -16.25
C MET A 202 -5.50 -8.02 -15.93
N VAL A 203 -4.69 -8.44 -16.91
CA VAL A 203 -3.24 -8.58 -16.72
C VAL A 203 -2.65 -7.18 -16.60
N PRO A 204 -1.90 -6.86 -15.52
CA PRO A 204 -1.33 -5.52 -15.37
C PRO A 204 -0.38 -5.19 -16.52
N ARG A 205 -0.36 -3.94 -16.95
CA ARG A 205 0.67 -3.49 -17.89
C ARG A 205 2.06 -3.63 -17.26
N PRO A 206 3.11 -3.94 -18.04
CA PRO A 206 4.48 -4.05 -17.54
C PRO A 206 5.09 -2.66 -17.25
N GLU A 207 4.43 -1.90 -16.40
CA GLU A 207 4.91 -0.59 -15.95
C GLU A 207 6.16 -0.74 -15.07
N LYS A 208 7.14 0.14 -15.25
CA LYS A 208 8.28 0.20 -14.33
C LYS A 208 7.81 0.76 -12.98
N LEU A 209 8.16 0.08 -11.90
CA LEU A 209 7.81 0.50 -10.56
C LEU A 209 8.95 1.28 -9.92
N TYR A 210 8.63 2.44 -9.36
CA TYR A 210 9.58 3.26 -8.63
C TYR A 210 9.18 3.33 -7.17
N PHE A 211 10.15 3.16 -6.29
CA PHE A 211 9.98 3.22 -4.85
C PHE A 211 10.91 4.26 -4.25
N SER A 212 10.45 5.06 -3.32
CA SER A 212 11.28 6.00 -2.59
C SER A 212 10.99 5.96 -1.09
N ILE A 213 12.05 5.90 -0.30
CA ILE A 213 11.96 5.91 1.16
C ILE A 213 12.14 7.35 1.66
N GLY A 214 11.17 7.82 2.44
CA GLY A 214 11.23 9.13 3.08
C GLY A 214 12.15 9.17 4.29
N LYS A 215 12.40 10.38 4.77
CA LYS A 215 13.10 10.55 6.05
C LYS A 215 12.25 10.00 7.19
N PRO A 216 12.81 9.18 8.09
CA PRO A 216 12.09 8.68 9.25
C PRO A 216 11.57 9.81 10.13
N ILE A 217 10.33 9.68 10.60
CA ILE A 217 9.65 10.63 11.46
C ILE A 217 9.57 10.02 12.86
N ASP A 218 10.33 10.59 13.78
CA ASP A 218 10.31 10.15 15.18
C ASP A 218 8.98 10.52 15.84
N MET A 219 8.26 9.51 16.34
CA MET A 219 7.02 9.66 17.08
C MET A 219 7.22 9.67 18.60
N ALA A 220 8.40 9.33 19.11
CA ALA A 220 8.72 9.38 20.54
C ALA A 220 8.59 10.81 21.09
N ARG A 221 8.79 11.83 20.25
CA ARG A 221 8.56 13.25 20.60
C ARG A 221 7.13 13.56 21.06
N TYR A 222 6.17 12.70 20.77
CA TYR A 222 4.76 12.83 21.16
C TYR A 222 4.39 11.87 22.30
N ARG A 223 5.35 11.22 22.95
CA ARG A 223 5.11 10.27 24.04
C ARG A 223 4.17 10.84 25.11
N GLY A 224 3.26 10.02 25.60
CA GLY A 224 2.23 10.42 26.57
C GLY A 224 1.03 11.18 25.98
N ARG A 225 1.04 11.47 24.66
CA ARG A 225 -0.03 12.26 24.02
C ARG A 225 -0.74 11.50 22.89
N ALA A 226 -0.79 10.18 22.98
CA ALA A 226 -1.41 9.30 21.98
C ALA A 226 -2.95 9.44 21.90
N GLU A 227 -3.58 10.04 22.93
CA GLU A 227 -5.03 10.30 22.95
C GLU A 227 -5.39 11.76 22.61
N ASP A 228 -4.40 12.65 22.44
CA ASP A 228 -4.63 14.05 22.09
C ASP A 228 -4.99 14.18 20.59
N PRO A 229 -6.24 14.58 20.24
CA PRO A 229 -6.68 14.66 18.85
C PRO A 229 -5.85 15.64 18.01
N ALA A 230 -5.37 16.75 18.61
CA ALA A 230 -4.58 17.75 17.92
C ALA A 230 -3.18 17.22 17.59
N VAL A 231 -2.59 16.41 18.48
CA VAL A 231 -1.32 15.72 18.22
C VAL A 231 -1.48 14.67 17.14
N LEU A 232 -2.52 13.84 17.23
CA LEU A 232 -2.78 12.81 16.23
C LEU A 232 -2.99 13.41 14.84
N ARG A 233 -3.74 14.50 14.73
CA ARG A 233 -3.94 15.22 13.48
C ARG A 233 -2.62 15.74 12.92
N ARG A 234 -1.83 16.48 13.71
CA ARG A 234 -0.53 17.02 13.28
C ARG A 234 0.45 15.94 12.86
N ALA A 235 0.53 14.84 13.62
CA ALA A 235 1.41 13.72 13.29
C ALA A 235 0.99 13.05 11.97
N ARG A 236 -0.31 12.78 11.78
CA ARG A 236 -0.85 12.22 10.53
C ARG A 236 -0.59 13.14 9.33
N GLU A 237 -0.86 14.44 9.47
CA GLU A 237 -0.64 15.41 8.39
C GLU A 237 0.83 15.54 8.01
N ARG A 238 1.74 15.43 8.99
CA ARG A 238 3.18 15.42 8.73
C ARG A 238 3.58 14.22 7.88
N VAL A 239 3.06 13.03 8.20
CA VAL A 239 3.31 11.81 7.42
C VAL A 239 2.69 11.93 6.02
N ALA A 240 1.45 12.43 5.91
CA ALA A 240 0.76 12.61 4.64
C ALA A 240 1.50 13.60 3.72
N ARG A 241 1.96 14.74 4.25
CA ARG A 241 2.76 15.72 3.47
C ARG A 241 4.07 15.10 2.97
N ALA A 242 4.80 14.41 3.85
CA ALA A 242 6.05 13.77 3.47
C ALA A 242 5.83 12.71 2.37
N LEU A 243 4.76 11.92 2.46
CA LEU A 243 4.42 10.93 1.46
C LEU A 243 3.98 11.59 0.14
N SER A 244 3.13 12.62 0.18
CA SER A 244 2.71 13.35 -1.03
C SER A 244 3.89 13.98 -1.77
N GLN A 245 4.86 14.51 -1.04
CA GLN A 245 6.10 15.04 -1.61
C GLN A 245 6.90 13.94 -2.31
N LEU A 246 7.09 12.78 -1.66
CA LEU A 246 7.79 11.64 -2.27
C LEU A 246 7.11 11.14 -3.54
N ILE A 247 5.77 11.09 -3.55
CA ILE A 247 5.00 10.72 -4.75
C ILE A 247 5.27 11.73 -5.88
N ALA A 248 5.24 13.04 -5.59
CA ALA A 248 5.53 14.07 -6.57
C ALA A 248 6.95 13.93 -7.14
N GLU A 249 7.96 13.79 -6.27
CA GLU A 249 9.37 13.62 -6.66
C GLU A 249 9.57 12.37 -7.55
N LEU A 250 8.93 11.24 -7.19
CA LEU A 250 8.99 10.01 -8.00
C LEU A 250 8.28 10.16 -9.35
N ARG A 251 7.15 10.86 -9.39
CA ARG A 251 6.45 11.12 -10.66
C ARG A 251 7.30 11.99 -11.59
N ASP A 252 7.97 13.01 -11.05
CA ASP A 252 8.90 13.85 -11.81
C ASP A 252 10.14 13.05 -12.26
N HIS A 253 10.64 12.15 -11.43
CA HIS A 253 11.72 11.25 -11.81
C HIS A 253 11.29 10.33 -12.96
N ARG A 254 10.14 9.67 -12.82
CA ARG A 254 9.57 8.79 -13.86
C ARG A 254 9.36 9.53 -15.19
N ALA A 255 8.89 10.79 -15.15
CA ALA A 255 8.68 11.58 -16.37
C ALA A 255 9.98 11.88 -17.12
N ARG A 256 11.13 11.91 -16.43
CA ARG A 256 12.46 12.11 -17.01
C ARG A 256 13.17 10.82 -17.35
N ASP A 257 12.71 9.68 -16.80
CA ASP A 257 13.31 8.38 -17.10
C ASP A 257 12.95 7.95 -18.52
N THR A 258 13.96 7.88 -19.38
CA THR A 258 13.82 7.40 -20.77
C THR A 258 13.69 5.86 -20.86
N GLY A 259 13.59 5.20 -19.75
CA GLY A 259 13.97 3.86 -19.45
C GLY A 259 13.11 2.66 -19.64
N PRO A 260 11.84 2.46 -19.75
CA PRO A 260 11.40 1.16 -20.24
C PRO A 260 11.67 1.09 -21.74
N GLY A 261 12.52 0.14 -22.17
CA GLY A 261 12.91 0.01 -23.58
C GLY A 261 11.71 0.08 -24.53
N ALA A 262 11.94 0.49 -25.77
CA ALA A 262 10.90 0.74 -26.78
C ALA A 262 9.82 -0.36 -26.85
N LEU A 263 10.19 -1.61 -26.61
CA LEU A 263 9.26 -2.75 -26.56
C LEU A 263 8.24 -2.62 -25.43
N ARG A 264 8.68 -2.22 -24.22
CA ARG A 264 7.76 -2.06 -23.06
C ARG A 264 6.83 -0.87 -23.27
N GLN A 265 7.31 0.22 -23.86
CA GLN A 265 6.48 1.36 -24.22
C GLN A 265 5.42 0.98 -25.27
N LEU A 266 5.80 0.16 -26.25
CA LEU A 266 4.86 -0.34 -27.25
C LEU A 266 3.77 -1.23 -26.62
N VAL A 267 4.18 -2.16 -25.76
CA VAL A 267 3.26 -3.07 -25.05
C VAL A 267 2.30 -2.31 -24.14
N ASN A 268 2.75 -1.22 -23.49
CA ASN A 268 1.90 -0.39 -22.62
C ASN A 268 0.87 0.45 -23.38
N ARG A 269 1.02 0.62 -24.71
CA ARG A 269 0.06 1.32 -25.57
C ARG A 269 -1.05 0.41 -26.12
N LEU A 270 -0.91 -0.89 -26.01
CA LEU A 270 -1.94 -1.88 -26.36
C LEU A 270 -2.99 -2.01 -25.25
#